data_dc5cb956d49967eb820c31d782319bb9
#
_entry.id   dc5cb956d49967eb820c31d782319bb9
#
_cell.length_a   1.000
_cell.length_b   1.000
_cell.length_c   1.000
_cell.angle_alpha   90.00
_cell.angle_beta   90.00
_cell.angle_gamma   90.00
#
_symmetry.space_group_name_H-M   'P 1'
#
loop_
_entity.id
_entity.type
_entity.pdbx_description
1 polymer ?
#
loop_
_entity_poly.entity_id
_entity_poly.type
_entity_poly.pdbx_seq_one_letter_code
_entity_poly.pdbx_strand_id
1 'polypeptide(L)'
;MATRNRRPNCACPGLAAAISLAALCVLTPSTAFAVADLLETPARSTELATVSLLNDVARAGDSERLVAVGERGHIIYSDDGGAKWTQASVPVSVTLTGVDFGSASHGWAVGHSGVVLHSSDSGSNWTLQMTGIQAANLAIAGVQQEIEAMEQRLETAAEEDVGDLEWALDDLVFGFENMQADLSVGPVNPFLDVWFEDADRGFVIGAYGMIFHTADGGNQWQDWARKLDNGNKYHLNAITKIGGGALVIVGEAGQIHVSEDNGITWDRRDSGYEGSLFGVTGTGNSGEALAFGLRGTVMHTTDNGQSWDRVQTGSSTTLNDGTSVGERLVLVGNNGTLVIRDGANDEFKETLRADRLGLMGVVINGSQKLLLVGEGGVVLMQGDAGLVKEGEEQGAVE
;
A
#
# COMPACT_ATOMS: atom_id res chain seq x y z
N MET A 1 20.79 -87.99 -23.68
CA MET A 1 22.02 -88.43 -22.95
C MET A 1 21.91 -87.75 -21.60
N ALA A 2 21.35 -88.38 -20.54
CA ALA A 2 22.00 -89.29 -19.63
C ALA A 2 23.19 -88.58 -18.94
N THR A 3 23.18 -88.34 -17.67
CA THR A 3 23.12 -89.20 -16.47
C THR A 3 23.14 -88.29 -15.20
N ARG A 4 22.23 -88.42 -14.24
CA ARG A 4 22.28 -89.14 -12.98
C ARG A 4 23.62 -88.99 -12.18
N ASN A 5 23.57 -88.32 -10.99
CA ASN A 5 23.69 -89.11 -9.73
C ASN A 5 23.71 -88.26 -8.43
N ARG A 6 22.79 -88.54 -7.55
CA ARG A 6 22.87 -89.00 -6.16
C ARG A 6 23.35 -88.05 -5.03
N ARG A 7 22.44 -87.95 -4.09
CA ARG A 7 22.60 -87.54 -2.68
C ARG A 7 23.63 -88.48 -1.89
N PRO A 8 24.11 -88.01 -0.75
CA PRO A 8 23.37 -88.46 0.48
C PRO A 8 23.24 -87.40 1.59
N ASN A 9 22.30 -87.69 2.45
CA ASN A 9 21.95 -87.08 3.72
C ASN A 9 23.08 -87.06 4.74
N CYS A 10 23.10 -86.05 5.62
CA CYS A 10 23.38 -86.25 7.04
C CYS A 10 22.65 -85.25 7.90
N ALA A 11 21.90 -85.74 8.87
CA ALA A 11 21.12 -84.99 9.84
C ALA A 11 21.99 -84.67 11.07
N CYS A 12 21.59 -83.62 11.76
CA CYS A 12 21.34 -83.49 13.19
C CYS A 12 21.65 -82.12 13.78
N PRO A 13 21.18 -81.77 14.96
CA PRO A 13 20.29 -80.67 15.17
C PRO A 13 20.93 -79.56 16.03
N GLY A 14 20.54 -78.36 15.86
CA GLY A 14 20.97 -77.29 16.75
C GLY A 14 19.80 -76.25 16.90
N LEU A 15 19.22 -76.26 18.09
CA LEU A 15 18.30 -75.28 18.58
C LEU A 15 18.97 -73.88 18.53
N ALA A 16 18.50 -72.96 17.71
CA ALA A 16 18.85 -71.55 17.80
C ALA A 16 17.56 -70.79 18.06
N ALA A 17 17.42 -70.25 19.25
CA ALA A 17 16.35 -69.39 19.65
C ALA A 17 16.39 -68.08 18.80
N ALA A 18 15.37 -67.83 17.97
CA ALA A 18 15.18 -66.60 17.31
C ALA A 18 14.59 -65.56 18.28
N ILE A 19 15.43 -64.65 18.75
CA ILE A 19 15.00 -63.46 19.46
C ILE A 19 14.44 -62.48 18.39
N SER A 20 13.11 -62.40 18.30
CA SER A 20 12.43 -61.38 17.49
C SER A 20 12.54 -60.05 18.21
N LEU A 21 13.45 -59.18 17.74
CA LEU A 21 13.51 -57.80 18.13
C LEU A 21 12.37 -57.04 17.43
N ALA A 22 11.23 -56.89 18.11
CA ALA A 22 10.17 -56.00 17.65
C ALA A 22 10.67 -54.54 17.81
N ALA A 23 11.11 -53.94 16.71
CA ALA A 23 11.38 -52.50 16.66
C ALA A 23 10.05 -51.76 16.81
N LEU A 24 9.79 -51.25 18.01
CA LEU A 24 8.70 -50.32 18.30
C LEU A 24 9.04 -48.99 17.67
N CYS A 25 8.60 -48.74 16.42
CA CYS A 25 8.62 -47.42 15.81
C CYS A 25 7.67 -46.53 16.62
N VAL A 26 8.23 -45.78 17.57
CA VAL A 26 7.53 -44.64 18.19
C VAL A 26 7.35 -43.58 17.11
N LEU A 27 6.18 -43.54 16.47
CA LEU A 27 5.74 -42.43 15.68
C LEU A 27 5.57 -41.26 16.64
N THR A 28 6.59 -40.42 16.77
CA THR A 28 6.43 -39.11 17.38
C THR A 28 5.52 -38.31 16.41
N PRO A 29 4.37 -37.80 16.88
CA PRO A 29 3.60 -36.89 16.05
C PRO A 29 4.51 -35.71 15.72
N SER A 30 4.84 -35.54 14.44
CA SER A 30 5.38 -34.27 13.96
C SER A 30 4.32 -33.24 14.26
N THR A 31 4.54 -32.40 15.26
CA THR A 31 3.76 -31.18 15.42
C THR A 31 4.07 -30.31 14.19
N ALA A 32 3.22 -30.38 13.19
CA ALA A 32 3.20 -29.38 12.15
C ALA A 32 2.92 -28.05 12.88
N PHE A 33 3.92 -27.19 12.95
CA PHE A 33 3.70 -25.82 13.34
C PHE A 33 2.80 -25.22 12.25
N ALA A 34 1.54 -24.97 12.57
CA ALA A 34 0.69 -24.16 11.72
C ALA A 34 1.40 -22.81 11.53
N VAL A 35 1.61 -22.42 10.30
CA VAL A 35 2.05 -21.05 10.00
C VAL A 35 0.99 -20.13 10.57
N ALA A 36 1.38 -19.26 11.49
CA ALA A 36 0.44 -18.31 12.10
C ALA A 36 -0.16 -17.42 10.99
N ASP A 37 -1.49 -17.32 10.98
CA ASP A 37 -2.16 -16.36 10.08
C ASP A 37 -1.86 -14.95 10.56
N LEU A 38 -1.23 -14.15 9.70
CA LEU A 38 -0.85 -12.78 10.01
C LEU A 38 -2.07 -11.87 10.18
N LEU A 39 -3.23 -12.25 9.65
CA LEU A 39 -4.51 -11.54 9.83
C LEU A 39 -5.15 -11.80 11.20
N GLU A 40 -4.81 -12.93 11.84
CA GLU A 40 -5.31 -13.31 13.16
C GLU A 40 -4.25 -13.16 14.26
N THR A 41 -3.03 -12.73 13.89
CA THR A 41 -1.92 -12.56 14.82
C THR A 41 -1.72 -11.06 15.09
N PRO A 42 -1.95 -10.60 16.33
CA PRO A 42 -1.70 -9.20 16.69
C PRO A 42 -0.24 -8.78 16.50
N ALA A 43 -0.03 -7.52 16.16
CA ALA A 43 1.30 -6.92 16.09
C ALA A 43 2.03 -7.08 17.42
N ARG A 44 3.26 -7.57 17.34
CA ARG A 44 4.07 -7.79 18.56
C ARG A 44 4.55 -6.47 19.13
N SER A 45 4.30 -6.24 20.42
CA SER A 45 4.88 -5.09 21.12
C SER A 45 6.41 -5.25 21.24
N THR A 46 7.15 -4.21 20.82
CA THR A 46 8.61 -4.19 20.81
C THR A 46 9.15 -2.77 20.87
N GLU A 47 10.29 -2.59 21.54
CA GLU A 47 11.03 -1.32 21.53
C GLU A 47 11.65 -1.01 20.15
N LEU A 48 11.71 -2.01 19.26
CA LEU A 48 12.27 -1.86 17.91
C LEU A 48 11.29 -1.24 16.90
N ALA A 49 10.02 -1.04 17.26
CA ALA A 49 9.03 -0.47 16.34
C ALA A 49 9.43 0.90 15.78
N THR A 50 10.17 1.70 16.55
CA THR A 50 10.65 3.03 16.14
C THR A 50 11.86 3.02 15.20
N VAL A 51 12.53 1.87 15.04
CA VAL A 51 13.70 1.67 14.15
C VAL A 51 13.44 0.61 13.09
N SER A 52 12.23 0.06 13.05
CA SER A 52 11.75 -0.84 11.99
C SER A 52 11.35 -0.05 10.75
N LEU A 53 11.19 -0.74 9.61
CA LEU A 53 10.68 -0.10 8.40
C LEU A 53 9.28 0.45 8.63
N LEU A 54 9.15 1.75 8.42
CA LEU A 54 7.87 2.47 8.41
C LEU A 54 7.62 3.01 7.01
N ASN A 55 6.39 2.81 6.53
CA ASN A 55 6.02 3.10 5.15
C ASN A 55 5.29 4.42 4.99
N ASP A 56 4.60 4.88 6.05
CA ASP A 56 3.82 6.12 5.97
C ASP A 56 3.68 6.78 7.34
N VAL A 57 3.36 8.08 7.33
CA VAL A 57 3.14 8.89 8.52
C VAL A 57 2.10 9.97 8.26
N ALA A 58 1.09 10.06 9.14
CA ALA A 58 0.06 11.08 9.08
C ALA A 58 -0.09 11.83 10.41
N ARG A 59 -0.70 13.01 10.32
CA ARG A 59 -1.19 13.75 11.48
C ARG A 59 -2.63 13.33 11.77
N ALA A 60 -2.98 13.13 13.03
CA ALA A 60 -4.35 12.82 13.43
C ALA A 60 -5.23 14.09 13.35
N GLY A 61 -5.76 14.37 12.16
CA GLY A 61 -6.53 15.58 11.85
C GLY A 61 -5.75 16.86 12.21
N ASP A 62 -6.41 17.80 12.85
CA ASP A 62 -5.79 19.08 13.29
C ASP A 62 -5.04 18.97 14.62
N SER A 63 -4.88 17.77 15.19
CA SER A 63 -4.16 17.58 16.47
C SER A 63 -2.65 17.62 16.28
N GLU A 64 -1.88 17.67 17.38
CA GLU A 64 -0.41 17.53 17.33
C GLU A 64 0.06 16.06 17.24
N ARG A 65 -0.87 15.09 17.34
CA ARG A 65 -0.53 13.68 17.29
C ARG A 65 -0.11 13.26 15.89
N LEU A 66 1.04 12.57 15.82
CA LEU A 66 1.58 11.94 14.62
C LEU A 66 1.44 10.43 14.77
N VAL A 67 1.07 9.76 13.70
CA VAL A 67 0.90 8.30 13.64
C VAL A 67 1.68 7.77 12.45
N ALA A 68 2.54 6.76 12.66
CA ALA A 68 3.31 6.12 11.60
C ALA A 68 3.02 4.62 11.56
N VAL A 69 3.00 4.07 10.35
CA VAL A 69 2.66 2.67 10.07
C VAL A 69 3.76 1.97 9.27
N GLY A 70 3.90 0.64 9.41
CA GLY A 70 4.93 -0.07 8.67
C GLY A 70 4.87 -1.58 8.77
N GLU A 71 6.04 -2.21 8.70
CA GLU A 71 6.17 -3.66 8.69
C GLU A 71 5.59 -4.32 9.94
N ARG A 72 5.15 -5.59 9.79
CA ARG A 72 4.68 -6.44 10.89
C ARG A 72 3.52 -5.87 11.70
N GLY A 73 2.68 -5.02 11.06
CA GLY A 73 1.56 -4.36 11.73
C GLY A 73 1.99 -3.28 12.72
N HIS A 74 3.23 -2.82 12.67
CA HIS A 74 3.65 -1.73 13.54
C HIS A 74 2.87 -0.45 13.23
N ILE A 75 2.18 0.05 14.24
CA ILE A 75 1.65 1.40 14.31
C ILE A 75 2.19 2.04 15.57
N ILE A 76 2.79 3.20 15.43
CA ILE A 76 3.33 3.99 16.53
C ILE A 76 2.77 5.41 16.48
N TYR A 77 2.56 6.04 17.63
CA TYR A 77 2.09 7.41 17.72
C TYR A 77 2.92 8.26 18.67
N SER A 78 2.95 9.57 18.41
CA SER A 78 3.66 10.58 19.20
C SER A 78 2.74 11.76 19.49
N ASP A 79 2.72 12.21 20.75
CA ASP A 79 1.97 13.39 21.21
C ASP A 79 2.87 14.62 21.44
N ASP A 80 4.16 14.52 21.16
CA ASP A 80 5.17 15.55 21.42
C ASP A 80 5.98 15.95 20.17
N GLY A 81 5.32 15.86 19.00
CA GLY A 81 5.90 16.27 17.72
C GLY A 81 6.98 15.33 17.21
N GLY A 82 6.98 14.07 17.61
CA GLY A 82 7.92 13.04 17.15
C GLY A 82 9.11 12.81 18.08
N ALA A 83 9.14 13.41 19.28
CA ALA A 83 10.24 13.23 20.22
C ALA A 83 10.17 11.89 20.98
N LYS A 84 8.95 11.42 21.30
CA LYS A 84 8.69 10.11 21.94
C LYS A 84 7.57 9.39 21.22
N TRP A 85 7.70 8.08 21.14
CA TRP A 85 6.76 7.23 20.44
C TRP A 85 6.22 6.13 21.35
N THR A 86 4.94 5.83 21.16
CA THR A 86 4.23 4.73 21.82
C THR A 86 3.71 3.79 20.74
N GLN A 87 3.86 2.49 20.91
CA GLN A 87 3.29 1.52 19.99
C GLN A 87 1.80 1.32 20.30
N ALA A 88 0.97 1.37 19.25
CA ALA A 88 -0.46 1.14 19.31
C ALA A 88 -0.80 -0.36 19.44
N SER A 89 -2.04 -0.64 19.85
CA SER A 89 -2.60 -1.99 19.83
C SER A 89 -3.19 -2.28 18.44
N VAL A 90 -2.65 -3.28 17.72
CA VAL A 90 -3.02 -3.62 16.35
C VAL A 90 -3.35 -5.10 16.25
N PRO A 91 -4.52 -5.51 15.69
CA PRO A 91 -4.98 -6.90 15.70
C PRO A 91 -4.31 -7.81 14.66
N VAL A 92 -3.51 -7.24 13.74
CA VAL A 92 -2.85 -7.96 12.64
C VAL A 92 -1.34 -7.74 12.67
N SER A 93 -0.57 -8.59 11.98
CA SER A 93 0.89 -8.44 11.82
C SER A 93 1.33 -8.39 10.36
N VAL A 94 0.45 -8.02 9.44
CA VAL A 94 0.79 -7.73 8.04
C VAL A 94 1.47 -6.37 7.92
N THR A 95 2.25 -6.17 6.85
CA THR A 95 2.83 -4.87 6.55
C THR A 95 1.74 -3.88 6.17
N LEU A 96 1.76 -2.71 6.79
CA LEU A 96 0.88 -1.57 6.49
C LEU A 96 1.61 -0.61 5.54
N THR A 97 0.86 -0.02 4.60
CA THR A 97 1.39 0.78 3.49
C THR A 97 1.00 2.24 3.55
N GLY A 98 -0.20 2.55 4.10
CA GLY A 98 -0.72 3.90 4.19
C GLY A 98 -1.54 4.12 5.45
N VAL A 99 -1.63 5.38 5.90
CA VAL A 99 -2.43 5.83 7.05
C VAL A 99 -2.97 7.24 6.82
N ASP A 100 -4.24 7.45 7.11
CA ASP A 100 -4.86 8.78 7.07
C ASP A 100 -5.88 8.98 8.19
N PHE A 101 -6.18 10.23 8.49
CA PHE A 101 -7.11 10.63 9.54
C PHE A 101 -8.14 11.62 9.01
N GLY A 102 -9.38 11.19 8.89
CA GLY A 102 -10.53 12.06 8.56
C GLY A 102 -10.93 13.01 9.70
N SER A 103 -10.43 12.78 10.93
CA SER A 103 -10.62 13.66 12.08
C SER A 103 -9.54 13.43 13.13
N ALA A 104 -9.49 14.24 14.18
CA ALA A 104 -8.51 14.03 15.26
C ALA A 104 -8.66 12.67 15.98
N SER A 105 -9.82 12.02 15.92
CA SER A 105 -10.07 10.74 16.59
C SER A 105 -10.21 9.55 15.64
N HIS A 106 -10.67 9.75 14.40
CA HIS A 106 -10.92 8.67 13.44
C HIS A 106 -9.83 8.61 12.39
N GLY A 107 -9.15 7.46 12.33
CA GLY A 107 -8.10 7.19 11.37
C GLY A 107 -8.21 5.79 10.77
N TRP A 108 -7.70 5.63 9.56
CA TRP A 108 -7.65 4.36 8.84
C TRP A 108 -6.22 4.04 8.41
N ALA A 109 -5.87 2.76 8.45
CA ALA A 109 -4.60 2.26 7.96
C ALA A 109 -4.86 1.05 7.04
N VAL A 110 -4.09 0.98 5.96
CA VAL A 110 -4.24 -0.05 4.94
C VAL A 110 -2.94 -0.80 4.70
N GLY A 111 -3.02 -1.97 4.03
CA GLY A 111 -1.79 -2.69 3.73
C GLY A 111 -1.95 -4.01 2.99
N HIS A 112 -0.94 -4.85 3.17
CA HIS A 112 -0.87 -6.17 2.57
C HIS A 112 -2.06 -7.04 2.96
N SER A 113 -2.36 -8.04 2.10
CA SER A 113 -3.54 -8.90 2.23
C SER A 113 -4.87 -8.13 2.22
N GLY A 114 -4.88 -6.92 1.64
CA GLY A 114 -6.06 -6.08 1.48
C GLY A 114 -6.72 -5.69 2.80
N VAL A 115 -5.91 -5.47 3.85
CA VAL A 115 -6.45 -5.06 5.15
C VAL A 115 -6.83 -3.59 5.15
N VAL A 116 -7.94 -3.29 5.82
CA VAL A 116 -8.30 -1.95 6.27
C VAL A 116 -8.51 -2.00 7.77
N LEU A 117 -7.75 -1.20 8.50
CA LEU A 117 -7.87 -1.02 9.94
C LEU A 117 -8.50 0.34 10.23
N HIS A 118 -9.24 0.43 11.33
CA HIS A 118 -9.86 1.67 11.81
C HIS A 118 -9.55 1.90 13.29
N SER A 119 -9.29 3.14 13.62
CA SER A 119 -9.19 3.64 14.99
C SER A 119 -10.19 4.74 15.24
N SER A 120 -10.84 4.74 16.41
CA SER A 120 -11.73 5.81 16.88
C SER A 120 -11.18 6.57 18.10
N ASP A 121 -9.91 6.35 18.44
CA ASP A 121 -9.23 6.91 19.60
C ASP A 121 -7.86 7.52 19.26
N SER A 122 -7.82 8.20 18.12
CA SER A 122 -6.62 8.89 17.63
C SER A 122 -5.44 7.96 17.36
N GLY A 123 -5.68 6.71 16.94
CA GLY A 123 -4.63 5.77 16.57
C GLY A 123 -4.01 4.99 17.73
N SER A 124 -4.57 5.04 18.95
CA SER A 124 -4.06 4.27 20.09
C SER A 124 -4.45 2.80 20.03
N ASN A 125 -5.66 2.48 19.56
CA ASN A 125 -6.16 1.13 19.33
C ASN A 125 -6.79 1.03 17.95
N TRP A 126 -6.57 -0.11 17.29
CA TRP A 126 -7.03 -0.38 15.93
C TRP A 126 -7.88 -1.63 15.88
N THR A 127 -8.87 -1.63 15.01
CA THR A 127 -9.74 -2.78 14.71
C THR A 127 -9.71 -3.10 13.24
N LEU A 128 -9.81 -4.38 12.88
CA LEU A 128 -9.88 -4.82 11.49
C LEU A 128 -11.29 -4.58 10.95
N GLN A 129 -11.42 -3.76 9.89
CA GLN A 129 -12.69 -3.47 9.22
C GLN A 129 -12.89 -4.30 7.96
N MET A 130 -11.83 -4.53 7.18
CA MET A 130 -11.91 -5.27 5.92
C MET A 130 -10.64 -6.10 5.71
N THR A 131 -10.80 -7.24 5.07
CA THR A 131 -9.71 -8.10 4.56
C THR A 131 -9.76 -8.18 3.05
N GLY A 132 -8.67 -8.61 2.41
CA GLY A 132 -8.64 -8.82 0.96
C GLY A 132 -9.68 -9.82 0.46
N ILE A 133 -10.05 -10.82 1.28
CA ILE A 133 -11.15 -11.74 0.95
C ILE A 133 -12.49 -11.00 0.87
N GLN A 134 -12.77 -10.12 1.83
CA GLN A 134 -13.99 -9.31 1.82
C GLN A 134 -14.00 -8.32 0.65
N ALA A 135 -12.87 -7.66 0.38
CA ALA A 135 -12.71 -6.77 -0.77
C ALA A 135 -12.94 -7.50 -2.10
N ALA A 136 -12.33 -8.68 -2.28
CA ALA A 136 -12.52 -9.50 -3.48
C ALA A 136 -13.99 -9.95 -3.66
N ASN A 137 -14.67 -10.35 -2.58
CA ASN A 137 -16.07 -10.70 -2.63
C ASN A 137 -16.97 -9.52 -3.02
N LEU A 138 -16.68 -8.30 -2.53
CA LEU A 138 -17.40 -7.09 -2.94
C LEU A 138 -17.19 -6.79 -4.42
N ALA A 139 -15.95 -6.90 -4.92
CA ALA A 139 -15.65 -6.70 -6.33
C ALA A 139 -16.34 -7.76 -7.22
N ILE A 140 -16.30 -9.04 -6.84
CA ILE A 140 -16.99 -10.14 -7.55
C ILE A 140 -18.51 -9.88 -7.60
N ALA A 141 -19.10 -9.46 -6.47
CA ALA A 141 -20.54 -9.16 -6.44
C ALA A 141 -20.90 -7.97 -7.35
N GLY A 142 -20.04 -6.95 -7.43
CA GLY A 142 -20.19 -5.82 -8.35
C GLY A 142 -20.16 -6.26 -9.83
N VAL A 143 -19.20 -7.11 -10.21
CA VAL A 143 -19.11 -7.68 -11.57
C VAL A 143 -20.33 -8.51 -11.91
N GLN A 144 -20.80 -9.34 -10.97
CA GLN A 144 -21.99 -10.17 -11.18
C GLN A 144 -23.25 -9.33 -11.46
N GLN A 145 -23.45 -8.25 -10.71
CA GLN A 145 -24.57 -7.32 -10.95
C GLN A 145 -24.49 -6.68 -12.34
N GLU A 146 -23.29 -6.41 -12.82
CA GLU A 146 -23.12 -5.83 -14.15
C GLU A 146 -23.35 -6.84 -15.26
N ILE A 147 -22.94 -8.09 -15.09
CA ILE A 147 -23.28 -9.19 -16.00
C ILE A 147 -24.81 -9.28 -16.13
N GLU A 148 -25.54 -9.34 -15.00
CA GLU A 148 -27.00 -9.39 -14.98
C GLU A 148 -27.63 -8.16 -15.69
N ALA A 149 -27.10 -6.95 -15.47
CA ALA A 149 -27.55 -5.74 -16.13
C ALA A 149 -27.25 -5.75 -17.64
N MET A 150 -26.12 -6.30 -18.06
CA MET A 150 -25.74 -6.43 -19.47
C MET A 150 -26.62 -7.45 -20.19
N GLU A 151 -26.93 -8.59 -19.58
CA GLU A 151 -27.86 -9.58 -20.09
C GLU A 151 -29.27 -8.98 -20.33
N GLN A 152 -29.77 -8.18 -19.37
CA GLN A 152 -31.05 -7.47 -19.52
C GLN A 152 -31.03 -6.45 -20.66
N ARG A 153 -29.93 -5.76 -20.88
CA ARG A 153 -29.74 -4.83 -22.00
C ARG A 153 -29.76 -5.58 -23.35
N LEU A 154 -29.11 -6.72 -23.41
CA LEU A 154 -29.12 -7.58 -24.61
C LEU A 154 -30.53 -8.03 -25.03
N GLU A 155 -31.41 -8.33 -24.07
CA GLU A 155 -32.79 -8.74 -24.36
C GLU A 155 -33.62 -7.68 -25.12
N THR A 156 -33.23 -6.38 -24.97
CA THR A 156 -33.94 -5.23 -25.55
C THR A 156 -33.13 -4.45 -26.55
N ALA A 157 -31.92 -4.91 -26.89
CA ALA A 157 -30.97 -4.23 -27.76
C ALA A 157 -31.48 -4.17 -29.22
N ALA A 158 -31.12 -3.12 -29.93
CA ALA A 158 -31.28 -3.06 -31.38
C ALA A 158 -30.28 -4.04 -32.05
N GLU A 159 -30.68 -4.59 -33.20
CA GLU A 159 -29.88 -5.62 -33.92
C GLU A 159 -28.43 -5.14 -34.21
N GLU A 160 -28.26 -3.83 -34.44
CA GLU A 160 -26.97 -3.19 -34.68
C GLU A 160 -26.04 -3.14 -33.46
N ASP A 161 -26.58 -3.16 -32.22
CA ASP A 161 -25.82 -3.04 -30.96
C ASP A 161 -25.51 -4.41 -30.34
N VAL A 162 -26.19 -5.49 -30.77
CA VAL A 162 -26.09 -6.82 -30.16
C VAL A 162 -24.66 -7.34 -30.13
N GLY A 163 -23.91 -7.20 -31.26
CA GLY A 163 -22.57 -7.73 -31.37
C GLY A 163 -21.57 -7.07 -30.38
N ASP A 164 -21.67 -5.77 -30.20
CA ASP A 164 -20.81 -5.02 -29.25
C ASP A 164 -21.15 -5.38 -27.80
N LEU A 165 -22.45 -5.54 -27.49
CA LEU A 165 -22.91 -5.96 -26.16
C LEU A 165 -22.54 -7.40 -25.82
N GLU A 166 -22.65 -8.35 -26.79
CA GLU A 166 -22.21 -9.74 -26.60
C GLU A 166 -20.69 -9.77 -26.30
N TRP A 167 -19.87 -9.05 -27.07
CA TRP A 167 -18.43 -8.99 -26.83
C TRP A 167 -18.10 -8.42 -25.44
N ALA A 168 -18.78 -7.34 -25.04
CA ALA A 168 -18.61 -6.74 -23.72
C ALA A 168 -19.04 -7.69 -22.59
N LEU A 169 -20.11 -8.46 -22.79
CA LEU A 169 -20.56 -9.48 -21.84
C LEU A 169 -19.53 -10.60 -21.69
N ASP A 170 -19.00 -11.11 -22.80
CA ASP A 170 -17.99 -12.17 -22.80
C ASP A 170 -16.73 -11.72 -22.03
N ASP A 171 -16.28 -10.48 -22.20
CA ASP A 171 -15.13 -9.91 -21.46
C ASP A 171 -15.43 -9.81 -19.96
N LEU A 172 -16.64 -9.40 -19.59
CA LEU A 172 -17.07 -9.36 -18.19
C LEU A 172 -17.11 -10.75 -17.55
N VAL A 173 -17.67 -11.74 -18.24
CA VAL A 173 -17.75 -13.12 -17.75
C VAL A 173 -16.35 -13.71 -17.58
N PHE A 174 -15.45 -13.51 -18.54
CA PHE A 174 -14.05 -13.93 -18.44
C PHE A 174 -13.34 -13.28 -17.27
N GLY A 175 -13.54 -11.96 -17.06
CA GLY A 175 -13.02 -11.23 -15.91
C GLY A 175 -13.54 -11.80 -14.58
N PHE A 176 -14.83 -12.10 -14.50
CA PHE A 176 -15.47 -12.70 -13.33
C PHE A 176 -14.90 -14.08 -12.96
N GLU A 177 -14.72 -14.96 -13.95
CA GLU A 177 -14.12 -16.28 -13.75
C GLU A 177 -12.70 -16.20 -13.21
N ASN A 178 -11.89 -15.25 -13.74
CA ASN A 178 -10.54 -15.00 -13.25
C ASN A 178 -10.55 -14.50 -11.79
N MET A 179 -11.43 -13.57 -11.43
CA MET A 179 -11.57 -13.08 -10.05
C MET A 179 -11.96 -14.20 -9.07
N GLN A 180 -12.85 -15.12 -9.47
CA GLN A 180 -13.20 -16.29 -8.65
C GLN A 180 -12.02 -17.25 -8.49
N ALA A 181 -11.23 -17.46 -9.54
CA ALA A 181 -10.03 -18.28 -9.49
C ALA A 181 -8.98 -17.68 -8.53
N ASP A 182 -8.73 -16.38 -8.62
CA ASP A 182 -7.81 -15.65 -7.74
C ASP A 182 -8.26 -15.72 -6.27
N LEU A 183 -9.56 -15.57 -6.01
CA LEU A 183 -10.12 -15.71 -4.66
C LEU A 183 -9.87 -17.10 -4.09
N SER A 184 -9.92 -18.16 -4.92
CA SER A 184 -9.68 -19.54 -4.49
C SER A 184 -8.24 -19.81 -4.05
N VAL A 185 -7.28 -19.06 -4.59
CA VAL A 185 -5.86 -19.13 -4.22
C VAL A 185 -5.56 -18.28 -2.96
N GLY A 186 -6.41 -17.30 -2.68
CA GLY A 186 -6.30 -16.34 -1.60
C GLY A 186 -5.80 -14.98 -2.09
N PRO A 187 -6.61 -13.93 -1.94
CA PRO A 187 -6.24 -12.59 -2.36
C PRO A 187 -5.11 -12.07 -1.49
N VAL A 188 -3.99 -11.72 -2.13
CA VAL A 188 -2.78 -11.18 -1.48
C VAL A 188 -2.53 -9.72 -1.86
N ASN A 189 -3.38 -9.15 -2.74
CA ASN A 189 -3.20 -7.81 -3.27
C ASN A 189 -3.27 -6.77 -2.16
N PRO A 190 -2.27 -5.88 -2.03
CA PRO A 190 -2.28 -4.83 -1.04
C PRO A 190 -3.19 -3.68 -1.44
N PHE A 191 -3.82 -3.05 -0.46
CA PHE A 191 -4.10 -1.62 -0.57
C PHE A 191 -2.79 -0.86 -0.42
N LEU A 192 -2.65 0.26 -1.14
CA LEU A 192 -1.42 1.05 -1.20
C LEU A 192 -1.57 2.38 -0.47
N ASP A 193 -2.75 3.00 -0.57
CA ASP A 193 -3.02 4.28 0.08
C ASP A 193 -4.48 4.39 0.54
N VAL A 194 -4.73 5.34 1.44
CA VAL A 194 -6.03 5.63 2.04
C VAL A 194 -6.20 7.14 2.22
N TRP A 195 -7.41 7.63 1.95
CA TRP A 195 -7.75 9.03 2.17
C TRP A 195 -9.17 9.16 2.71
N PHE A 196 -9.36 9.97 3.74
CA PHE A 196 -10.66 10.27 4.33
C PHE A 196 -10.91 11.77 4.42
N GLU A 197 -12.06 12.22 3.93
CA GLU A 197 -12.49 13.61 4.02
C GLU A 197 -12.93 13.97 5.45
N ASP A 198 -13.60 13.04 6.10
CA ASP A 198 -14.14 13.16 7.45
C ASP A 198 -14.24 11.76 8.12
N ALA A 199 -14.96 11.66 9.23
CA ALA A 199 -15.11 10.38 9.94
C ALA A 199 -15.99 9.35 9.19
N ASP A 200 -16.70 9.75 8.14
CA ASP A 200 -17.65 8.91 7.44
C ASP A 200 -17.25 8.57 6.02
N ARG A 201 -16.61 9.51 5.28
CA ARG A 201 -16.38 9.40 3.84
C ARG A 201 -14.92 9.28 3.49
N GLY A 202 -14.59 8.24 2.73
CA GLY A 202 -13.22 8.02 2.29
C GLY A 202 -13.06 6.93 1.25
N PHE A 203 -11.80 6.79 0.82
CA PHE A 203 -11.36 5.84 -0.20
C PHE A 203 -10.17 5.03 0.29
N VAL A 204 -10.11 3.78 -0.13
CA VAL A 204 -8.89 2.97 -0.11
C VAL A 204 -8.57 2.55 -1.54
N ILE A 205 -7.32 2.67 -1.93
CA ILE A 205 -6.85 2.37 -3.29
C ILE A 205 -5.67 1.39 -3.23
N GLY A 206 -5.41 0.69 -4.34
CA GLY A 206 -4.33 -0.29 -4.29
C GLY A 206 -3.94 -0.94 -5.61
N ALA A 207 -3.34 -2.09 -5.47
CA ALA A 207 -2.83 -2.88 -6.57
C ALA A 207 -3.94 -3.29 -7.54
N TYR A 208 -3.57 -3.42 -8.82
CA TYR A 208 -4.47 -3.87 -9.90
C TYR A 208 -5.74 -3.03 -10.06
N GLY A 209 -5.65 -1.73 -9.77
CA GLY A 209 -6.75 -0.79 -9.94
C GLY A 209 -7.84 -0.90 -8.88
N MET A 210 -7.55 -1.55 -7.74
CA MET A 210 -8.49 -1.59 -6.61
C MET A 210 -8.78 -0.18 -6.10
N ILE A 211 -10.06 0.15 -5.99
CA ILE A 211 -10.55 1.35 -5.31
C ILE A 211 -11.89 1.04 -4.65
N PHE A 212 -12.00 1.30 -3.37
CA PHE A 212 -13.23 1.14 -2.60
C PHE A 212 -13.57 2.44 -1.90
N HIS A 213 -14.86 2.73 -1.84
CA HIS A 213 -15.43 3.91 -1.21
C HIS A 213 -16.32 3.51 -0.05
N THR A 214 -16.31 4.33 0.99
CA THR A 214 -17.28 4.29 2.10
C THR A 214 -17.92 5.66 2.32
N ALA A 215 -19.15 5.67 2.82
CA ALA A 215 -19.87 6.85 3.23
C ALA A 215 -20.39 6.75 4.69
N ASP A 216 -19.91 5.75 5.45
CA ASP A 216 -20.34 5.45 6.83
C ASP A 216 -19.19 5.00 7.73
N GLY A 217 -17.98 5.52 7.48
CA GLY A 217 -16.79 5.26 8.28
C GLY A 217 -16.23 3.84 8.12
N GLY A 218 -16.53 3.18 6.99
CA GLY A 218 -16.05 1.83 6.70
C GLY A 218 -16.93 0.71 7.26
N ASN A 219 -18.16 1.01 7.74
CA ASN A 219 -19.13 -0.03 8.07
C ASN A 219 -19.60 -0.77 6.82
N GLN A 220 -19.69 -0.05 5.70
CA GLN A 220 -19.94 -0.60 4.38
C GLN A 220 -18.94 -0.03 3.36
N TRP A 221 -18.42 -0.90 2.50
CA TRP A 221 -17.54 -0.54 1.40
C TRP A 221 -18.18 -0.90 0.07
N GLN A 222 -17.93 -0.08 -0.95
CA GLN A 222 -18.40 -0.27 -2.32
C GLN A 222 -17.20 -0.32 -3.26
N ASP A 223 -17.17 -1.28 -4.17
CA ASP A 223 -16.18 -1.32 -5.26
C ASP A 223 -16.48 -0.21 -6.27
N TRP A 224 -15.49 0.66 -6.51
CA TRP A 224 -15.57 1.76 -7.47
C TRP A 224 -14.57 1.63 -8.62
N ALA A 225 -13.92 0.49 -8.80
CA ALA A 225 -12.91 0.27 -9.83
C ALA A 225 -13.40 0.64 -11.24
N ARG A 226 -14.69 0.44 -11.52
CA ARG A 226 -15.31 0.75 -12.81
C ARG A 226 -15.65 2.20 -13.05
N LYS A 227 -15.52 3.06 -12.04
CA LYS A 227 -15.66 4.50 -12.19
C LYS A 227 -14.39 5.15 -12.76
N LEU A 228 -13.28 4.41 -12.80
CA LEU A 228 -12.02 4.85 -13.35
C LEU A 228 -11.80 4.26 -14.75
N ASP A 229 -11.31 5.08 -15.68
CA ASP A 229 -10.76 4.61 -16.95
C ASP A 229 -9.38 3.97 -16.72
N ASN A 230 -9.39 2.73 -16.19
CA ASN A 230 -8.21 1.92 -15.88
C ASN A 230 -8.35 0.49 -16.40
N GLY A 231 -8.67 0.33 -17.69
CA GLY A 231 -8.90 -0.97 -18.32
C GLY A 231 -7.71 -1.93 -18.22
N ASN A 232 -6.48 -1.41 -18.12
CA ASN A 232 -5.28 -2.22 -17.92
C ASN A 232 -5.04 -2.66 -16.46
N LYS A 233 -5.90 -2.26 -15.53
CA LYS A 233 -5.78 -2.53 -14.09
C LYS A 233 -4.42 -2.13 -13.51
N TYR A 234 -3.90 -0.98 -13.93
CA TYR A 234 -2.67 -0.41 -13.37
C TYR A 234 -2.84 -0.12 -11.88
N HIS A 235 -1.74 -0.19 -11.14
CA HIS A 235 -1.73 0.12 -9.70
C HIS A 235 -2.09 1.59 -9.47
N LEU A 236 -2.94 1.83 -8.46
CA LEU A 236 -3.26 3.15 -7.94
C LEU A 236 -2.42 3.35 -6.68
N ASN A 237 -1.43 4.25 -6.74
CA ASN A 237 -0.38 4.33 -5.74
C ASN A 237 -0.64 5.35 -4.64
N ALA A 238 -1.25 6.50 -4.97
CA ALA A 238 -1.55 7.55 -3.99
C ALA A 238 -2.84 8.29 -4.35
N ILE A 239 -3.56 8.76 -3.32
CA ILE A 239 -4.76 9.57 -3.41
C ILE A 239 -4.69 10.75 -2.45
N THR A 240 -5.05 11.96 -2.91
CA THR A 240 -5.13 13.14 -2.05
C THR A 240 -6.19 14.12 -2.53
N LYS A 241 -6.64 15.00 -1.63
CA LYS A 241 -7.44 16.17 -1.98
C LYS A 241 -6.54 17.39 -2.06
N ILE A 242 -6.55 18.06 -3.20
CA ILE A 242 -5.73 19.27 -3.41
C ILE A 242 -6.50 20.55 -3.05
N GLY A 243 -5.77 21.65 -2.86
CA GLY A 243 -6.32 22.92 -2.34
C GLY A 243 -7.46 23.55 -3.11
N GLY A 244 -7.75 23.11 -4.35
CA GLY A 244 -8.91 23.51 -5.15
C GLY A 244 -10.15 22.64 -4.94
N GLY A 245 -10.07 21.62 -4.09
CA GLY A 245 -11.15 20.68 -3.77
C GLY A 245 -11.20 19.44 -4.62
N ALA A 246 -10.39 19.33 -5.68
CA ALA A 246 -10.32 18.13 -6.51
C ALA A 246 -9.61 16.98 -5.75
N LEU A 247 -10.13 15.76 -5.91
CA LEU A 247 -9.43 14.53 -5.55
C LEU A 247 -8.55 14.12 -6.73
N VAL A 248 -7.32 13.71 -6.43
CA VAL A 248 -6.35 13.24 -7.42
C VAL A 248 -5.83 11.87 -7.02
N ILE A 249 -5.90 10.92 -7.93
CA ILE A 249 -5.25 9.61 -7.82
C ILE A 249 -4.11 9.55 -8.83
N VAL A 250 -2.95 9.07 -8.40
CA VAL A 250 -1.80 8.80 -9.27
C VAL A 250 -1.39 7.35 -9.20
N GLY A 251 -0.76 6.85 -10.28
CA GLY A 251 -0.46 5.42 -10.33
C GLY A 251 0.61 5.03 -11.35
N GLU A 252 0.59 3.74 -11.67
CA GLU A 252 1.47 3.10 -12.64
C GLU A 252 1.21 3.64 -14.05
N ALA A 253 2.24 3.61 -14.91
CA ALA A 253 2.20 4.08 -16.30
C ALA A 253 1.75 5.55 -16.44
N GLY A 254 2.13 6.40 -15.48
CA GLY A 254 1.82 7.83 -15.51
C GLY A 254 0.33 8.17 -15.36
N GLN A 255 -0.47 7.23 -14.86
CA GLN A 255 -1.90 7.47 -14.68
C GLN A 255 -2.17 8.57 -13.67
N ILE A 256 -3.03 9.47 -14.06
CA ILE A 256 -3.62 10.50 -13.19
C ILE A 256 -5.13 10.48 -13.42
N HIS A 257 -5.90 10.32 -12.33
CA HIS A 257 -7.36 10.44 -12.35
C HIS A 257 -7.75 11.59 -11.43
N VAL A 258 -8.66 12.44 -11.91
CA VAL A 258 -9.11 13.64 -11.19
C VAL A 258 -10.63 13.60 -11.03
N SER A 259 -11.08 13.92 -9.84
CA SER A 259 -12.49 14.09 -9.53
C SER A 259 -12.75 15.48 -8.93
N GLU A 260 -13.70 16.21 -9.48
CA GLU A 260 -14.14 17.52 -8.99
C GLU A 260 -15.44 17.45 -8.16
N ASP A 261 -16.00 16.23 -8.01
CA ASP A 261 -17.29 15.98 -7.37
C ASP A 261 -17.20 15.00 -6.18
N ASN A 262 -16.07 15.06 -5.45
CA ASN A 262 -15.75 14.18 -4.30
C ASN A 262 -15.78 12.69 -4.65
N GLY A 263 -15.25 12.33 -5.82
CA GLY A 263 -15.05 10.94 -6.25
C GLY A 263 -16.28 10.30 -6.91
N ILE A 264 -17.38 11.01 -7.13
CA ILE A 264 -18.56 10.46 -7.81
C ILE A 264 -18.23 10.09 -9.25
N THR A 265 -17.51 10.99 -9.96
CA THR A 265 -16.96 10.75 -11.29
C THR A 265 -15.46 11.03 -11.33
N TRP A 266 -14.77 10.35 -12.23
CA TRP A 266 -13.32 10.44 -12.38
C TRP A 266 -12.96 10.62 -13.85
N ASP A 267 -12.15 11.61 -14.14
CA ASP A 267 -11.58 11.86 -15.45
C ASP A 267 -10.10 11.49 -15.47
N ARG A 268 -9.71 10.67 -16.44
CA ARG A 268 -8.29 10.39 -16.69
C ARG A 268 -7.65 11.59 -17.36
N ARG A 269 -6.47 12.00 -16.86
CA ARG A 269 -5.64 13.06 -17.43
C ARG A 269 -4.36 12.48 -18.01
N ASP A 270 -3.92 13.04 -19.12
CA ASP A 270 -2.64 12.69 -19.72
C ASP A 270 -1.53 13.47 -19.00
N SER A 271 -0.64 12.73 -18.35
CA SER A 271 0.53 13.32 -17.70
C SER A 271 1.69 13.58 -18.67
N GLY A 272 1.64 13.05 -19.89
CA GLY A 272 2.79 13.01 -20.82
C GLY A 272 3.97 12.16 -20.30
N TYR A 273 3.74 11.30 -19.29
CA TYR A 273 4.72 10.46 -18.67
C TYR A 273 4.25 8.99 -18.61
N GLU A 274 5.12 8.05 -18.96
CA GLU A 274 4.79 6.61 -19.01
C GLU A 274 5.34 5.80 -17.81
N GLY A 275 6.06 6.43 -16.90
CA GLY A 275 6.58 5.78 -15.69
C GLY A 275 5.60 5.87 -14.52
N SER A 276 5.88 5.13 -13.44
CA SER A 276 5.03 5.16 -12.24
C SER A 276 5.19 6.45 -11.44
N LEU A 277 4.06 7.00 -11.02
CA LEU A 277 3.94 8.06 -10.01
C LEU A 277 3.59 7.37 -8.68
N PHE A 278 4.31 7.69 -7.61
CA PHE A 278 4.17 7.03 -6.31
C PHE A 278 3.47 7.90 -5.27
N GLY A 279 3.47 9.22 -5.46
CA GLY A 279 2.82 10.14 -4.55
C GLY A 279 2.27 11.36 -5.24
N VAL A 280 1.34 12.01 -4.57
CA VAL A 280 0.76 13.30 -4.97
C VAL A 280 0.50 14.13 -3.72
N THR A 281 0.90 15.41 -3.74
CA THR A 281 0.70 16.33 -2.62
C THR A 281 0.25 17.71 -3.11
N GLY A 282 -0.69 18.33 -2.39
CA GLY A 282 -1.04 19.72 -2.61
C GLY A 282 0.07 20.65 -2.11
N THR A 283 0.20 21.82 -2.71
CA THR A 283 1.21 22.82 -2.31
C THR A 283 0.69 23.82 -1.28
N GLY A 284 -0.58 23.69 -0.88
CA GLY A 284 -1.29 24.68 -0.05
C GLY A 284 -1.95 25.80 -0.85
N ASN A 285 -1.59 25.99 -2.12
CA ASN A 285 -2.26 26.92 -3.02
C ASN A 285 -3.49 26.26 -3.67
N SER A 286 -4.50 27.07 -3.99
CA SER A 286 -5.70 26.56 -4.65
C SER A 286 -5.38 26.02 -6.05
N GLY A 287 -5.78 24.78 -6.30
CA GLY A 287 -5.61 24.10 -7.59
C GLY A 287 -4.18 23.66 -7.91
N GLU A 288 -3.22 23.85 -6.99
CA GLU A 288 -1.82 23.51 -7.21
C GLU A 288 -1.44 22.21 -6.49
N ALA A 289 -0.76 21.30 -7.21
CA ALA A 289 -0.24 20.04 -6.67
C ALA A 289 1.00 19.56 -7.42
N LEU A 290 1.75 18.68 -6.77
CA LEU A 290 2.85 17.93 -7.36
C LEU A 290 2.54 16.43 -7.32
N ALA A 291 2.67 15.75 -8.45
CA ALA A 291 2.71 14.28 -8.54
C ALA A 291 4.15 13.86 -8.84
N PHE A 292 4.63 12.83 -8.15
CA PHE A 292 6.05 12.48 -8.23
C PHE A 292 6.25 10.96 -8.17
N GLY A 293 7.41 10.49 -8.63
CA GLY A 293 7.65 9.06 -8.64
C GLY A 293 9.00 8.63 -9.19
N LEU A 294 8.96 7.67 -10.11
CA LEU A 294 10.13 6.97 -10.60
C LEU A 294 11.13 7.92 -11.25
N ARG A 295 12.43 7.71 -10.97
CA ARG A 295 13.56 8.45 -11.56
C ARG A 295 13.52 9.97 -11.32
N GLY A 296 13.02 10.41 -10.16
CA GLY A 296 12.95 11.81 -9.80
C GLY A 296 11.95 12.63 -10.63
N THR A 297 11.04 11.95 -11.34
CA THR A 297 10.01 12.64 -12.10
C THR A 297 9.07 13.39 -11.16
N VAL A 298 8.83 14.66 -11.47
CA VAL A 298 7.84 15.50 -10.80
C VAL A 298 6.99 16.18 -11.86
N MET A 299 5.68 16.03 -11.74
CA MET A 299 4.66 16.68 -12.54
C MET A 299 3.95 17.72 -11.69
N HIS A 300 3.63 18.88 -12.25
CA HIS A 300 3.04 20.01 -11.56
C HIS A 300 1.74 20.44 -12.25
N THR A 301 0.73 20.69 -11.47
CA THR A 301 -0.53 21.30 -11.91
C THR A 301 -0.79 22.60 -11.15
N THR A 302 -1.50 23.54 -11.80
CA THR A 302 -2.00 24.78 -11.20
C THR A 302 -3.48 25.03 -11.50
N ASP A 303 -4.16 24.03 -12.10
CA ASP A 303 -5.52 24.12 -12.61
C ASP A 303 -6.42 22.98 -12.10
N ASN A 304 -6.29 22.59 -10.84
CA ASN A 304 -7.02 21.48 -10.21
C ASN A 304 -6.75 20.11 -10.86
N GLY A 305 -5.55 19.92 -11.43
CA GLY A 305 -5.19 18.64 -12.02
C GLY A 305 -5.69 18.45 -13.45
N GLN A 306 -6.21 19.49 -14.10
CA GLN A 306 -6.69 19.40 -15.48
C GLN A 306 -5.54 19.23 -16.49
N SER A 307 -4.40 19.88 -16.23
CA SER A 307 -3.16 19.71 -16.98
C SER A 307 -1.95 19.55 -16.06
N TRP A 308 -0.91 18.88 -16.58
CA TRP A 308 0.29 18.56 -15.82
C TRP A 308 1.54 18.84 -16.64
N ASP A 309 2.44 19.63 -16.08
CA ASP A 309 3.73 19.97 -16.67
C ASP A 309 4.88 19.36 -15.87
N ARG A 310 5.92 18.89 -16.58
CA ARG A 310 7.09 18.34 -15.92
C ARG A 310 7.97 19.42 -15.31
N VAL A 311 8.32 19.25 -14.02
CA VAL A 311 9.24 20.13 -13.29
C VAL A 311 10.62 19.47 -13.17
N GLN A 312 11.68 20.26 -13.32
CA GLN A 312 13.05 19.82 -13.10
C GLN A 312 13.43 20.03 -11.63
N THR A 313 13.78 18.96 -10.95
CA THR A 313 14.19 18.99 -9.53
C THR A 313 15.70 18.78 -9.32
N GLY A 314 16.40 18.37 -10.38
CA GLY A 314 17.80 17.94 -10.30
C GLY A 314 17.96 16.50 -9.82
N SER A 315 16.94 15.89 -9.20
CA SER A 315 17.00 14.51 -8.72
C SER A 315 16.75 13.50 -9.84
N SER A 316 17.44 12.37 -9.77
CA SER A 316 17.17 11.17 -10.58
C SER A 316 16.72 9.97 -9.73
N THR A 317 16.59 10.17 -8.43
CA THR A 317 16.20 9.15 -7.46
C THR A 317 14.67 9.05 -7.37
N THR A 318 14.15 7.85 -7.18
CA THR A 318 12.71 7.64 -6.98
C THR A 318 12.23 8.43 -5.76
N LEU A 319 11.15 9.20 -5.95
CA LEU A 319 10.48 9.95 -4.90
C LEU A 319 9.23 9.18 -4.46
N ASN A 320 9.06 9.03 -3.14
CA ASN A 320 8.04 8.16 -2.54
C ASN A 320 6.91 8.95 -1.89
N ASP A 321 7.21 10.07 -1.23
CA ASP A 321 6.24 10.89 -0.51
C ASP A 321 6.61 12.37 -0.52
N GLY A 322 5.65 13.25 -0.16
CA GLY A 322 5.83 14.68 -0.13
C GLY A 322 4.84 15.40 0.77
N THR A 323 5.28 16.55 1.29
CA THR A 323 4.47 17.40 2.16
C THR A 323 4.71 18.88 1.88
N SER A 324 3.75 19.71 2.27
CA SER A 324 3.88 21.17 2.17
C SER A 324 3.40 21.89 3.42
N VAL A 325 4.06 23.00 3.78
CA VAL A 325 3.57 23.95 4.78
C VAL A 325 3.91 25.36 4.33
N GLY A 326 2.90 26.20 4.11
CA GLY A 326 3.08 27.49 3.46
C GLY A 326 3.66 27.30 2.07
N GLU A 327 4.76 28.00 1.77
CA GLU A 327 5.45 27.91 0.47
C GLU A 327 6.53 26.79 0.43
N ARG A 328 6.83 26.19 1.59
CA ARG A 328 7.84 25.13 1.69
C ARG A 328 7.26 23.81 1.21
N LEU A 329 7.94 23.19 0.25
CA LEU A 329 7.67 21.86 -0.27
C LEU A 329 8.85 20.94 0.01
N VAL A 330 8.55 19.73 0.44
CA VAL A 330 9.56 18.68 0.70
C VAL A 330 9.06 17.38 0.07
N LEU A 331 9.87 16.82 -0.82
CA LEU A 331 9.68 15.47 -1.37
C LEU A 331 10.79 14.59 -0.82
N VAL A 332 10.47 13.35 -0.52
CA VAL A 332 11.42 12.36 0.01
C VAL A 332 11.44 11.10 -0.83
N GLY A 333 12.55 10.37 -0.79
CA GLY A 333 12.67 9.20 -1.63
C GLY A 333 13.80 8.24 -1.24
N ASN A 334 14.09 7.33 -2.17
CA ASN A 334 15.12 6.31 -2.00
C ASN A 334 16.49 6.94 -1.76
N ASN A 335 17.43 6.16 -1.19
CA ASN A 335 18.79 6.57 -0.95
C ASN A 335 18.92 7.83 -0.06
N GLY A 336 17.96 8.05 0.85
CA GLY A 336 17.95 9.20 1.76
C GLY A 336 17.75 10.55 1.06
N THR A 337 17.14 10.55 -0.12
CA THR A 337 16.91 11.77 -0.92
C THR A 337 15.86 12.66 -0.29
N LEU A 338 16.17 13.96 -0.21
CA LEU A 338 15.23 15.04 0.04
C LEU A 338 15.34 16.06 -1.09
N VAL A 339 14.21 16.46 -1.65
CA VAL A 339 14.10 17.52 -2.66
C VAL A 339 13.26 18.62 -2.04
N ILE A 340 13.84 19.77 -1.79
CA ILE A 340 13.25 20.86 -0.99
C ILE A 340 13.14 22.13 -1.84
N ARG A 341 11.99 22.80 -1.74
CA ARG A 341 11.75 24.16 -2.22
C ARG A 341 11.20 25.00 -1.06
N ASP A 342 11.89 26.05 -0.65
CA ASP A 342 11.53 26.85 0.52
C ASP A 342 10.57 28.03 0.21
N GLY A 343 10.55 28.52 -1.02
CA GLY A 343 9.65 29.59 -1.50
C GLY A 343 9.03 29.27 -2.84
N ALA A 344 7.89 29.90 -3.18
CA ALA A 344 7.15 29.62 -4.42
C ALA A 344 7.98 29.87 -5.68
N ASN A 345 8.93 30.79 -5.65
CA ASN A 345 9.80 31.16 -6.78
C ASN A 345 11.21 30.53 -6.68
N ASP A 346 11.47 29.74 -5.66
CA ASP A 346 12.78 29.11 -5.46
C ASP A 346 12.92 27.86 -6.35
N GLU A 347 14.17 27.53 -6.69
CA GLU A 347 14.47 26.25 -7.35
C GLU A 347 14.45 25.12 -6.32
N PHE A 348 14.09 23.93 -6.77
CA PHE A 348 14.24 22.71 -5.99
C PHE A 348 15.73 22.44 -5.75
N LYS A 349 16.06 22.01 -4.52
CA LYS A 349 17.41 21.60 -4.12
C LYS A 349 17.37 20.16 -3.65
N GLU A 350 18.18 19.31 -4.27
CA GLU A 350 18.40 17.96 -3.78
C GLU A 350 19.44 17.97 -2.67
N THR A 351 19.14 17.26 -1.61
CA THR A 351 20.05 16.94 -0.52
C THR A 351 19.88 15.47 -0.15
N LEU A 352 20.93 14.89 0.44
CA LEU A 352 20.95 13.49 0.78
C LEU A 352 21.27 13.32 2.26
N ARG A 353 20.58 12.39 2.91
CA ARG A 353 20.96 11.99 4.27
C ARG A 353 22.31 11.28 4.29
N ALA A 354 23.08 11.48 5.34
CA ALA A 354 24.40 10.87 5.49
C ALA A 354 24.35 9.32 5.55
N ASP A 355 23.28 8.76 6.12
CA ASP A 355 23.08 7.31 6.24
C ASP A 355 22.54 6.65 4.96
N ARG A 356 22.05 7.43 3.99
CA ARG A 356 21.52 6.96 2.72
C ARG A 356 20.34 5.97 2.82
N LEU A 357 19.71 5.84 3.99
CA LEU A 357 18.53 4.99 4.15
C LEU A 357 17.33 5.57 3.42
N GLY A 358 16.59 4.72 2.72
CA GLY A 358 15.41 5.11 1.97
C GLY A 358 14.34 5.74 2.86
N LEU A 359 13.72 6.80 2.35
CA LEU A 359 12.63 7.53 3.00
C LEU A 359 11.32 7.17 2.30
N MET A 360 10.30 6.86 3.09
CA MET A 360 9.00 6.40 2.60
C MET A 360 7.88 7.40 2.90
N GLY A 361 8.00 8.20 3.99
CA GLY A 361 7.02 9.18 4.38
C GLY A 361 7.63 10.43 5.03
N VAL A 362 6.94 11.58 4.93
CA VAL A 362 7.36 12.85 5.50
C VAL A 362 6.18 13.70 5.96
N VAL A 363 6.29 14.27 7.16
CA VAL A 363 5.39 15.35 7.62
C VAL A 363 6.21 16.51 8.20
N ILE A 364 5.71 17.72 8.04
CA ILE A 364 6.23 18.90 8.74
C ILE A 364 5.41 19.09 10.01
N ASN A 365 6.05 18.99 11.18
CA ASN A 365 5.36 19.18 12.45
C ASN A 365 5.12 20.67 12.76
N GLY A 366 4.32 20.97 13.81
CA GLY A 366 3.96 22.34 14.22
C GLY A 366 5.15 23.24 14.56
N SER A 367 6.36 22.69 14.77
CA SER A 367 7.61 23.41 14.99
C SER A 367 8.43 23.61 13.71
N GLN A 368 7.87 23.41 12.53
CA GLN A 368 8.54 23.46 11.22
C GLN A 368 9.69 22.45 11.07
N LYS A 369 9.70 21.38 11.89
CA LYS A 369 10.67 20.29 11.77
C LYS A 369 10.14 19.21 10.85
N LEU A 370 11.04 18.59 10.09
CA LEU A 370 10.74 17.42 9.28
C LEU A 370 10.72 16.17 10.15
N LEU A 371 9.61 15.47 10.17
CA LEU A 371 9.56 14.10 10.63
C LEU A 371 9.57 13.18 9.41
N LEU A 372 10.56 12.30 9.35
CA LEU A 372 10.79 11.36 8.28
C LEU A 372 10.56 9.94 8.78
N VAL A 373 10.00 9.09 7.94
CA VAL A 373 9.91 7.64 8.20
C VAL A 373 10.46 6.87 7.00
N GLY A 374 10.97 5.66 7.24
CA GLY A 374 11.53 4.82 6.19
C GLY A 374 12.29 3.61 6.73
N GLU A 375 13.31 3.17 6.00
CA GLU A 375 14.13 1.99 6.32
C GLU A 375 14.81 2.07 7.70
N GLY A 376 15.12 3.28 8.17
CA GLY A 376 15.71 3.52 9.50
C GLY A 376 14.70 3.83 10.61
N GLY A 377 13.40 3.60 10.38
CA GLY A 377 12.34 3.98 11.31
C GLY A 377 12.03 5.48 11.28
N VAL A 378 11.79 6.07 12.47
CA VAL A 378 11.49 7.52 12.59
C VAL A 378 12.73 8.36 12.79
N VAL A 379 12.76 9.49 12.10
CA VAL A 379 13.84 10.50 12.25
C VAL A 379 13.24 11.89 12.32
N LEU A 380 13.47 12.59 13.43
CA LEU A 380 13.11 13.99 13.59
C LEU A 380 14.30 14.88 13.23
N MET A 381 14.20 15.60 12.11
CA MET A 381 15.27 16.53 11.68
C MET A 381 15.07 17.93 12.26
N GLN A 382 16.16 18.50 12.74
CA GLN A 382 16.20 19.89 13.18
C GLN A 382 17.01 20.71 12.17
N GLY A 383 16.32 21.46 11.31
CA GLY A 383 16.95 22.22 10.23
C GLY A 383 17.71 21.29 9.26
N ASP A 384 18.83 21.77 8.73
CA ASP A 384 19.69 21.03 7.79
C ASP A 384 20.66 20.04 8.46
N ALA A 385 20.48 19.76 9.76
CA ALA A 385 21.35 18.84 10.49
C ALA A 385 21.23 17.41 9.93
N GLY A 386 22.35 16.85 9.47
CA GLY A 386 22.43 15.49 8.91
C GLY A 386 22.25 15.42 7.39
N LEU A 387 22.14 16.56 6.69
CA LEU A 387 22.14 16.62 5.23
C LEU A 387 23.55 16.79 4.68
N VAL A 388 23.88 16.07 3.63
CA VAL A 388 25.13 16.21 2.86
C VAL A 388 24.77 16.87 1.53
N LYS A 389 25.38 18.01 1.23
CA LYS A 389 25.22 18.64 -0.09
C LYS A 389 25.97 17.82 -1.14
N GLU A 390 25.36 17.62 -2.30
CA GLU A 390 26.03 17.00 -3.44
C GLU A 390 27.28 17.81 -3.80
N GLY A 391 28.46 17.16 -3.77
CA GLY A 391 29.76 17.80 -4.08
C GLY A 391 30.73 17.95 -2.91
N GLU A 392 30.32 17.70 -1.67
CA GLU A 392 31.25 17.56 -0.54
C GLU A 392 31.62 16.08 -0.37
N GLU A 393 32.61 15.60 -1.14
CA GLU A 393 33.30 14.35 -0.84
C GLU A 393 33.86 14.43 0.58
N GLN A 394 33.50 13.47 1.42
CA GLN A 394 34.12 13.30 2.71
C GLN A 394 35.62 13.20 2.50
N GLY A 395 36.37 14.28 2.86
CA GLY A 395 37.80 14.24 2.90
C GLY A 395 38.24 13.07 3.79
N ALA A 396 38.99 12.17 3.20
CA ALA A 396 39.57 11.03 3.88
C ALA A 396 40.25 11.51 5.16
N VAL A 397 39.79 10.99 6.27
CA VAL A 397 40.53 11.07 7.54
C VAL A 397 41.67 10.06 7.40
N GLU A 398 42.89 10.58 7.28
CA GLU A 398 44.12 9.82 7.43
C GLU A 398 44.28 9.24 8.87
#